data_4f42e86e4661f3b406d3e4e698786f71
#
_entry.id   4f42e86e4661f3b406d3e4e698786f71
#
_cell.length_a   1.000
_cell.length_b   1.000
_cell.length_c   1.000
_cell.angle_alpha   90.00
_cell.angle_beta   90.00
_cell.angle_gamma   90.00
#
_symmetry.space_group_name_H-M   'P 1'
#
loop_
_entity.id
_entity.type
_entity.pdbx_description
1 polymer ?
#
loop_
_entity_poly.entity_id
_entity_poly.type
_entity_poly.pdbx_seq_one_letter_code
_entity_poly.pdbx_strand_id
1 'polypeptide(L)'
;MNSRAPSPLPPLEPLTTRPLRIALLGYRSAPHSGGQGVYLKYLSRSLTKRGHTVTVISGPPYPVLDDNIALVQLPSLDLYQHGLRSIRPLQLLSRLERIEWFSKLTGGFAEPYTFGERVKQWFAGRGGEFDIVHDNQTIADGVLELQRRGVPLVTTIHHPITRDYRVALASEPRWYMRALIHRSHGFLRMQRRVAPQLQSVVTVSSASAADIAEDFGVDPKAISVMHLGVDTTLFKPLNNHDREEHRLMTTASADAPLKGLATLLQAMAALLPSFPALRLTLVGRPKPGGETETLMHDLHLVDHIDCFKGISDEDMVRKYAQASIAVVPSLYEGFGLPAVEAMACAVPLVSTNGGALAEVVAEAGLVVSAGDAQALEAAIRR
;
A
#
# COMPACT_ATOMS: atom_id res chain seq x y z
N MET A 1 11.68 -7.50 38.10
CA MET A 1 12.67 -7.66 37.01
C MET A 1 12.61 -6.38 36.16
N ASN A 2 13.65 -5.56 36.20
CA ASN A 2 13.71 -4.29 35.49
C ASN A 2 13.90 -4.54 34.00
N SER A 3 12.85 -4.41 33.20
CA SER A 3 12.97 -4.34 31.76
C SER A 3 13.53 -2.97 31.36
N ARG A 4 14.83 -2.90 31.10
CA ARG A 4 15.42 -1.73 30.44
C ARG A 4 14.79 -1.63 29.04
N ALA A 5 14.15 -0.50 28.76
CA ALA A 5 13.77 -0.12 27.41
C ALA A 5 15.01 -0.22 26.50
N PRO A 6 14.88 -0.76 25.27
CA PRO A 6 15.99 -0.80 24.32
C PRO A 6 16.49 0.62 24.09
N SER A 7 17.80 0.79 24.13
CA SER A 7 18.45 2.06 23.83
C SER A 7 18.06 2.53 22.45
N PRO A 8 17.76 3.82 22.22
CA PRO A 8 17.49 4.34 20.90
C PRO A 8 18.67 4.04 19.98
N LEU A 9 18.36 3.54 18.76
CA LEU A 9 19.38 3.34 17.73
C LEU A 9 20.15 4.64 17.53
N PRO A 10 21.48 4.58 17.37
CA PRO A 10 22.27 5.77 17.10
C PRO A 10 21.76 6.42 15.80
N PRO A 11 21.75 7.76 15.70
CA PRO A 11 21.38 8.44 14.49
C PRO A 11 22.28 7.97 13.35
N LEU A 12 21.66 7.53 12.25
CA LEU A 12 22.38 7.14 11.03
C LEU A 12 23.17 8.37 10.56
N GLU A 13 24.50 8.29 10.57
CA GLU A 13 25.33 9.32 9.97
C GLU A 13 24.98 9.42 8.47
N PRO A 14 24.79 10.64 7.94
CA PRO A 14 24.49 10.79 6.53
C PRO A 14 25.68 10.28 5.68
N LEU A 15 25.45 9.30 4.84
CA LEU A 15 26.45 8.72 3.93
C LEU A 15 26.97 9.74 2.89
N THR A 16 26.26 10.85 2.69
CA THR A 16 26.68 11.95 1.82
C THR A 16 26.59 13.27 2.55
N THR A 17 27.62 14.08 2.42
CA THR A 17 27.68 15.43 3.00
C THR A 17 27.04 16.50 2.09
N ARG A 18 26.63 16.15 0.87
CA ARG A 18 26.04 17.08 -0.09
C ARG A 18 24.56 16.81 -0.34
N PRO A 19 23.75 17.86 -0.55
CA PRO A 19 22.39 17.71 -1.07
C PRO A 19 22.36 16.99 -2.42
N LEU A 20 21.38 16.08 -2.58
CA LEU A 20 21.13 15.38 -3.84
C LEU A 20 19.91 15.96 -4.54
N ARG A 21 19.91 15.92 -5.87
CA ARG A 21 18.76 16.17 -6.73
C ARG A 21 18.10 14.83 -7.04
N ILE A 22 16.90 14.61 -6.49
CA ILE A 22 16.22 13.32 -6.52
C ILE A 22 14.95 13.41 -7.33
N ALA A 23 14.79 12.54 -8.34
CA ALA A 23 13.51 12.34 -9.03
C ALA A 23 12.78 11.15 -8.41
N LEU A 24 11.56 11.35 -7.89
CA LEU A 24 10.68 10.28 -7.40
C LEU A 24 9.62 10.00 -8.46
N LEU A 25 9.56 8.77 -8.96
CA LEU A 25 8.59 8.34 -9.96
C LEU A 25 7.39 7.65 -9.34
N GLY A 26 6.18 7.94 -9.83
CA GLY A 26 4.96 7.25 -9.44
C GLY A 26 3.97 7.16 -10.59
N TYR A 27 3.70 5.96 -11.10
CA TYR A 27 2.77 5.79 -12.22
C TYR A 27 1.32 6.13 -11.85
N ARG A 28 0.99 6.02 -10.56
CA ARG A 28 -0.31 6.34 -9.97
C ARG A 28 -0.07 6.77 -8.52
N SER A 29 -0.48 7.97 -8.16
CA SER A 29 -0.14 8.55 -6.84
C SER A 29 -1.37 9.15 -6.15
N ALA A 30 -2.48 8.39 -6.14
CA ALA A 30 -3.73 8.83 -5.51
C ALA A 30 -3.49 9.26 -4.05
N PRO A 31 -3.91 10.47 -3.64
CA PRO A 31 -3.55 11.03 -2.33
C PRO A 31 -4.24 10.35 -1.15
N HIS A 32 -5.42 9.74 -1.38
CA HIS A 32 -6.27 9.20 -0.31
C HIS A 32 -6.64 7.72 -0.51
N SER A 33 -6.08 7.05 -1.53
CA SER A 33 -6.37 5.64 -1.81
C SER A 33 -5.13 4.92 -2.33
N GLY A 34 -4.84 3.78 -1.73
CA GLY A 34 -3.64 3.01 -2.04
C GLY A 34 -2.37 3.59 -1.38
N GLY A 35 -1.45 2.72 -1.01
CA GLY A 35 -0.24 3.11 -0.27
C GLY A 35 0.78 3.94 -1.07
N GLN A 36 0.77 3.86 -2.42
CA GLN A 36 1.82 4.45 -3.25
C GLN A 36 1.86 5.98 -3.21
N GLY A 37 0.69 6.65 -3.26
CA GLY A 37 0.62 8.11 -3.19
C GLY A 37 1.00 8.65 -1.81
N VAL A 38 0.53 7.96 -0.77
CA VAL A 38 0.90 8.26 0.63
C VAL A 38 2.40 8.08 0.85
N TYR A 39 2.98 6.99 0.34
CA TYR A 39 4.42 6.75 0.40
C TYR A 39 5.23 7.87 -0.27
N LEU A 40 4.86 8.28 -1.49
CA LEU A 40 5.55 9.38 -2.19
C LEU A 40 5.46 10.71 -1.43
N LYS A 41 4.31 11.03 -0.83
CA LYS A 41 4.11 12.22 0.00
C LYS A 41 5.09 12.23 1.19
N TYR A 42 5.14 11.16 1.96
CA TYR A 42 5.99 11.10 3.15
C TYR A 42 7.48 10.97 2.80
N LEU A 43 7.83 10.21 1.76
CA LEU A 43 9.20 10.06 1.31
C LEU A 43 9.75 11.39 0.78
N SER A 44 9.01 12.09 -0.09
CA SER A 44 9.43 13.39 -0.62
C SER A 44 9.62 14.43 0.47
N ARG A 45 8.68 14.50 1.43
CA ARG A 45 8.78 15.36 2.62
C ARG A 45 10.01 15.05 3.45
N SER A 46 10.27 13.77 3.73
CA SER A 46 11.39 13.34 4.56
C SER A 46 12.75 13.62 3.92
N LEU A 47 12.86 13.39 2.61
CA LEU A 47 14.07 13.70 1.84
C LEU A 47 14.32 15.22 1.77
N THR A 48 13.28 16.02 1.58
CA THR A 48 13.39 17.49 1.57
C THR A 48 13.78 18.03 2.94
N LYS A 49 13.22 17.49 4.04
CA LYS A 49 13.64 17.84 5.42
C LYS A 49 15.11 17.49 5.68
N ARG A 50 15.69 16.54 4.98
CA ARG A 50 17.12 16.18 5.06
C ARG A 50 18.02 17.04 4.15
N GLY A 51 17.46 18.03 3.49
CA GLY A 51 18.19 18.99 2.65
C GLY A 51 18.37 18.57 1.20
N HIS A 52 17.71 17.52 0.73
CA HIS A 52 17.73 17.13 -0.67
C HIS A 52 16.73 17.95 -1.51
N THR A 53 17.02 18.15 -2.78
CA THR A 53 16.08 18.74 -3.74
C THR A 53 15.27 17.61 -4.39
N VAL A 54 13.96 17.58 -4.15
CA VAL A 54 13.08 16.51 -4.60
C VAL A 54 12.13 17.01 -5.69
N THR A 55 12.04 16.28 -6.79
CA THR A 55 11.03 16.44 -7.83
C THR A 55 10.23 15.16 -7.95
N VAL A 56 8.93 15.23 -7.74
CA VAL A 56 8.02 14.10 -7.97
C VAL A 56 7.54 14.14 -9.41
N ILE A 57 7.69 13.04 -10.13
CA ILE A 57 7.24 12.86 -11.52
C ILE A 57 6.14 11.81 -11.51
N SER A 58 4.89 12.22 -11.73
CA SER A 58 3.74 11.35 -11.53
C SER A 58 2.80 11.29 -12.73
N GLY A 59 2.24 10.09 -12.95
CA GLY A 59 1.01 9.91 -13.70
C GLY A 59 -0.24 10.16 -12.83
N PRO A 60 -1.42 10.35 -13.44
CA PRO A 60 -2.65 10.55 -12.70
C PRO A 60 -3.16 9.23 -12.04
N PRO A 61 -3.95 9.34 -10.94
CA PRO A 61 -4.22 10.55 -10.18
C PRO A 61 -2.96 11.07 -9.48
N TYR A 62 -2.79 12.40 -9.50
CA TYR A 62 -1.59 13.04 -8.98
C TYR A 62 -1.57 13.10 -7.45
N PRO A 63 -0.36 13.09 -6.82
CA PRO A 63 -0.25 13.20 -5.37
C PRO A 63 -0.53 14.63 -4.89
N VAL A 64 -0.94 14.75 -3.63
CA VAL A 64 -0.92 16.02 -2.89
C VAL A 64 0.40 16.09 -2.14
N LEU A 65 1.23 17.06 -2.48
CA LEU A 65 2.58 17.27 -1.93
C LEU A 65 2.64 18.57 -1.13
N ASP A 66 3.70 18.73 -0.34
CA ASP A 66 4.00 20.00 0.31
C ASP A 66 4.44 21.05 -0.74
N ASP A 67 4.14 22.33 -0.50
CA ASP A 67 4.32 23.44 -1.47
C ASP A 67 5.76 23.61 -1.97
N ASN A 68 6.75 23.17 -1.20
CA ASN A 68 8.17 23.24 -1.52
C ASN A 68 8.69 22.04 -2.33
N ILE A 69 7.82 21.11 -2.76
CA ILE A 69 8.18 19.93 -3.54
C ILE A 69 7.67 20.10 -4.97
N ALA A 70 8.57 20.08 -5.94
CA ALA A 70 8.22 20.20 -7.35
C ALA A 70 7.46 18.97 -7.84
N LEU A 71 6.35 19.18 -8.57
CA LEU A 71 5.56 18.14 -9.24
C LEU A 71 5.62 18.29 -10.75
N VAL A 72 6.11 17.25 -11.42
CA VAL A 72 6.01 17.10 -12.88
C VAL A 72 4.88 16.14 -13.17
N GLN A 73 3.86 16.61 -13.85
CA GLN A 73 2.72 15.82 -14.27
C GLN A 73 2.96 15.21 -15.65
N LEU A 74 2.93 13.88 -15.74
CA LEU A 74 2.95 13.15 -16.99
C LEU A 74 1.52 12.73 -17.34
N PRO A 75 0.81 13.45 -18.21
CA PRO A 75 -0.61 13.21 -18.45
C PRO A 75 -0.84 11.85 -19.12
N SER A 76 -1.98 11.23 -18.78
CA SER A 76 -2.52 10.04 -19.41
C SER A 76 -4.03 10.19 -19.57
N LEU A 77 -4.73 9.15 -20.05
CA LEU A 77 -6.19 9.17 -20.16
C LEU A 77 -6.90 9.16 -18.80
N ASP A 78 -6.19 8.88 -17.71
CA ASP A 78 -6.75 8.74 -16.35
C ASP A 78 -8.02 7.86 -16.30
N LEU A 79 -7.93 6.70 -16.91
CA LEU A 79 -9.06 5.76 -17.03
C LEU A 79 -9.46 5.15 -15.69
N TYR A 80 -8.67 5.38 -14.66
CA TYR A 80 -8.98 4.98 -13.30
C TYR A 80 -10.09 5.85 -12.68
N GLN A 81 -9.99 7.18 -12.82
CA GLN A 81 -10.97 8.10 -12.26
C GLN A 81 -12.17 8.32 -13.19
N HIS A 82 -11.93 8.46 -14.49
CA HIS A 82 -12.93 8.94 -15.43
C HIS A 82 -13.56 7.85 -16.29
N GLY A 83 -12.96 6.67 -16.36
CA GLY A 83 -13.45 5.55 -17.16
C GLY A 83 -13.40 5.81 -18.68
N LEU A 84 -13.96 4.88 -19.47
CA LEU A 84 -13.91 4.96 -20.94
C LEU A 84 -14.80 6.04 -21.57
N ARG A 85 -15.80 6.53 -20.84
CA ARG A 85 -16.79 7.49 -21.37
C ARG A 85 -16.27 8.93 -21.48
N SER A 86 -15.17 9.25 -20.79
CA SER A 86 -14.59 10.60 -20.75
C SER A 86 -13.63 10.91 -21.91
N ILE A 87 -13.35 9.94 -22.78
CA ILE A 87 -12.32 10.03 -23.80
C ILE A 87 -12.79 10.90 -24.96
N ARG A 88 -11.96 11.89 -25.33
CA ARG A 88 -12.17 12.70 -26.53
C ARG A 88 -11.39 12.08 -27.72
N PRO A 89 -11.95 12.04 -28.95
CA PRO A 89 -11.27 11.43 -30.10
C PRO A 89 -9.84 11.94 -30.34
N LEU A 90 -9.58 13.23 -30.13
CA LEU A 90 -8.27 13.85 -30.28
C LEU A 90 -7.20 13.27 -29.32
N GLN A 91 -7.60 12.75 -28.17
CA GLN A 91 -6.68 12.12 -27.22
C GLN A 91 -6.12 10.80 -27.78
N LEU A 92 -6.84 10.14 -28.67
CA LEU A 92 -6.41 8.88 -29.29
C LEU A 92 -5.45 9.06 -30.48
N LEU A 93 -4.97 10.26 -30.75
CA LEU A 93 -3.93 10.50 -31.76
C LEU A 93 -2.58 9.95 -31.29
N SER A 94 -2.29 10.01 -30.00
CA SER A 94 -1.05 9.45 -29.46
C SER A 94 -1.10 7.91 -29.35
N ARG A 95 0.06 7.30 -29.60
CA ARG A 95 0.22 5.84 -29.51
C ARG A 95 -0.03 5.33 -28.08
N LEU A 96 0.46 6.04 -27.06
CA LEU A 96 0.36 5.59 -25.67
C LEU A 96 -1.08 5.63 -25.18
N GLU A 97 -1.84 6.68 -25.51
CA GLU A 97 -3.25 6.79 -25.18
C GLU A 97 -4.10 5.70 -25.86
N ARG A 98 -3.78 5.35 -27.11
CA ARG A 98 -4.43 4.21 -27.78
C ARG A 98 -4.18 2.88 -27.08
N ILE A 99 -2.95 2.67 -26.58
CA ILE A 99 -2.59 1.47 -25.82
C ILE A 99 -3.39 1.43 -24.51
N GLU A 100 -3.48 2.53 -23.77
CA GLU A 100 -4.27 2.63 -22.54
C GLU A 100 -5.75 2.34 -22.80
N TRP A 101 -6.32 3.01 -23.81
CA TRP A 101 -7.72 2.84 -24.19
C TRP A 101 -8.05 1.38 -24.55
N PHE A 102 -7.28 0.80 -25.48
CA PHE A 102 -7.50 -0.59 -25.91
C PHE A 102 -7.28 -1.58 -24.77
N SER A 103 -6.26 -1.36 -23.94
CA SER A 103 -6.01 -2.17 -22.77
C SER A 103 -7.21 -2.15 -21.82
N LYS A 104 -7.72 -0.96 -21.50
CA LYS A 104 -8.89 -0.80 -20.61
C LYS A 104 -10.15 -1.40 -21.21
N LEU A 105 -10.41 -1.20 -22.50
CA LEU A 105 -11.55 -1.78 -23.23
C LEU A 105 -11.58 -3.32 -23.13
N THR A 106 -10.41 -3.95 -23.14
CA THR A 106 -10.24 -5.40 -23.05
C THR A 106 -9.99 -5.91 -21.63
N GLY A 107 -10.22 -5.08 -20.59
CA GLY A 107 -10.02 -5.45 -19.19
C GLY A 107 -8.56 -5.50 -18.74
N GLY A 108 -7.62 -4.94 -19.52
CA GLY A 108 -6.20 -4.90 -19.18
C GLY A 108 -5.82 -3.67 -18.37
N PHE A 109 -4.55 -3.64 -17.96
CA PHE A 109 -3.93 -2.57 -17.18
C PHE A 109 -2.57 -2.22 -17.78
N ALA A 110 -2.52 -1.16 -18.60
CA ALA A 110 -1.31 -0.75 -19.32
C ALA A 110 -0.55 0.42 -18.66
N GLU A 111 -1.08 1.01 -17.61
CA GLU A 111 -0.54 2.22 -16.99
C GLU A 111 0.94 2.12 -16.60
N PRO A 112 1.44 1.02 -15.98
CA PRO A 112 2.87 0.92 -15.67
C PRO A 112 3.75 1.00 -16.94
N TYR A 113 3.32 0.36 -18.02
CA TYR A 113 4.05 0.39 -19.30
C TYR A 113 4.05 1.79 -19.92
N THR A 114 2.87 2.39 -20.06
CA THR A 114 2.74 3.70 -20.73
C THR A 114 3.37 4.82 -19.92
N PHE A 115 3.30 4.75 -18.59
CA PHE A 115 4.03 5.66 -17.71
C PHE A 115 5.55 5.53 -17.90
N GLY A 116 6.08 4.30 -17.90
CA GLY A 116 7.50 4.06 -18.14
C GLY A 116 7.97 4.65 -19.48
N GLU A 117 7.17 4.52 -20.55
CA GLU A 117 7.50 5.12 -21.85
C GLU A 117 7.47 6.66 -21.82
N ARG A 118 6.52 7.27 -21.09
CA ARG A 118 6.49 8.73 -20.89
C ARG A 118 7.68 9.21 -20.07
N VAL A 119 8.06 8.49 -19.03
CA VAL A 119 9.27 8.77 -18.23
C VAL A 119 10.50 8.72 -19.12
N LYS A 120 10.68 7.67 -19.93
CA LYS A 120 11.79 7.56 -20.88
C LYS A 120 11.86 8.74 -21.84
N GLN A 121 10.72 9.18 -22.38
CA GLN A 121 10.63 10.34 -23.28
C GLN A 121 10.97 11.64 -22.53
N TRP A 122 10.44 11.83 -21.33
CA TRP A 122 10.68 13.02 -20.52
C TRP A 122 12.15 13.17 -20.13
N PHE A 123 12.84 12.05 -19.83
CA PHE A 123 14.27 12.02 -19.51
C PHE A 123 15.18 12.14 -20.73
N ALA A 124 14.65 12.18 -21.95
CA ALA A 124 15.47 12.37 -23.14
C ALA A 124 16.20 13.73 -23.09
N GLY A 125 17.52 13.69 -22.96
CA GLY A 125 18.38 14.87 -22.78
C GLY A 125 18.45 15.44 -21.35
N ARG A 126 17.75 14.87 -20.39
CA ARG A 126 17.67 15.36 -18.99
C ARG A 126 18.40 14.48 -17.98
N GLY A 127 19.12 13.44 -18.41
CA GLY A 127 19.77 12.47 -17.51
C GLY A 127 20.72 13.07 -16.48
N GLY A 128 21.32 14.24 -16.75
CA GLY A 128 22.20 14.95 -15.82
C GLY A 128 21.50 15.93 -14.85
N GLU A 129 20.17 16.09 -14.95
CA GLU A 129 19.43 16.99 -14.06
C GLU A 129 19.27 16.42 -12.65
N PHE A 130 19.36 15.09 -12.49
CA PHE A 130 19.18 14.38 -11.23
C PHE A 130 20.41 13.55 -10.88
N ASP A 131 20.72 13.50 -9.59
CA ASP A 131 21.80 12.65 -9.08
C ASP A 131 21.32 11.21 -8.87
N ILE A 132 20.00 11.01 -8.68
CA ILE A 132 19.36 9.69 -8.53
C ILE A 132 17.88 9.75 -8.95
N VAL A 133 17.41 8.68 -9.54
CA VAL A 133 16.00 8.41 -9.84
C VAL A 133 15.52 7.31 -8.93
N HIS A 134 14.40 7.53 -8.25
CA HIS A 134 13.75 6.53 -7.41
C HIS A 134 12.40 6.15 -8.00
N ASP A 135 12.30 4.95 -8.51
CA ASP A 135 11.06 4.39 -9.07
C ASP A 135 10.21 3.77 -7.96
N ASN A 136 8.95 4.21 -7.83
CA ASN A 136 8.01 3.65 -6.89
C ASN A 136 7.14 2.59 -7.57
N GLN A 137 7.68 1.37 -7.67
CA GLN A 137 6.99 0.16 -8.12
C GLN A 137 6.41 0.20 -9.55
N THR A 138 6.95 1.02 -10.45
CA THR A 138 6.53 0.98 -11.85
C THR A 138 7.05 -0.29 -12.53
N ILE A 139 8.34 -0.59 -12.35
CA ILE A 139 9.03 -1.78 -12.86
C ILE A 139 8.76 -1.96 -14.35
N ALA A 140 9.04 -0.92 -15.15
CA ALA A 140 8.74 -0.87 -16.58
C ALA A 140 9.99 -0.79 -17.44
N ASP A 141 9.89 -1.25 -18.69
CA ASP A 141 10.99 -1.20 -19.67
C ASP A 141 11.53 0.23 -19.84
N GLY A 142 10.65 1.24 -19.87
CA GLY A 142 11.06 2.64 -20.02
C GLY A 142 11.86 3.17 -18.83
N VAL A 143 11.57 2.69 -17.60
CA VAL A 143 12.34 3.01 -16.39
C VAL A 143 13.68 2.28 -16.41
N LEU A 144 13.70 0.98 -16.76
CA LEU A 144 14.94 0.21 -16.91
C LEU A 144 15.90 0.85 -17.94
N GLU A 145 15.35 1.47 -18.98
CA GLU A 145 16.17 2.16 -19.99
C GLU A 145 16.96 3.34 -19.41
N LEU A 146 16.45 4.00 -18.35
CA LEU A 146 17.22 5.05 -17.64
C LEU A 146 18.50 4.47 -17.04
N GLN A 147 18.38 3.31 -16.35
CA GLN A 147 19.55 2.60 -15.81
C GLN A 147 20.55 2.23 -16.91
N ARG A 148 20.06 1.72 -18.05
CA ARG A 148 20.93 1.37 -19.20
C ARG A 148 21.66 2.57 -19.78
N ARG A 149 21.10 3.78 -19.67
CA ARG A 149 21.73 5.05 -20.06
C ARG A 149 22.64 5.63 -18.99
N GLY A 150 22.89 4.89 -17.90
CA GLY A 150 23.79 5.30 -16.83
C GLY A 150 23.18 6.26 -15.81
N VAL A 151 21.85 6.44 -15.79
CA VAL A 151 21.17 7.21 -14.74
C VAL A 151 21.10 6.33 -13.49
N PRO A 152 21.61 6.80 -12.33
CA PRO A 152 21.49 6.05 -11.07
C PRO A 152 20.02 5.81 -10.74
N LEU A 153 19.62 4.53 -10.63
CA LEU A 153 18.23 4.12 -10.42
C LEU A 153 18.12 3.23 -9.16
N VAL A 154 17.18 3.57 -8.30
CA VAL A 154 16.70 2.72 -7.21
C VAL A 154 15.22 2.45 -7.45
N THR A 155 14.78 1.21 -7.30
CA THR A 155 13.36 0.85 -7.42
C THR A 155 12.85 0.30 -6.11
N THR A 156 11.84 0.94 -5.52
CA THR A 156 11.08 0.35 -4.40
C THR A 156 10.02 -0.59 -4.95
N ILE A 157 10.03 -1.83 -4.47
CA ILE A 157 8.98 -2.82 -4.69
C ILE A 157 8.36 -3.13 -3.33
N HIS A 158 7.16 -2.61 -3.06
CA HIS A 158 6.51 -2.78 -1.75
C HIS A 158 6.12 -4.24 -1.48
N HIS A 159 5.59 -4.89 -2.50
CA HIS A 159 5.37 -6.34 -2.57
C HIS A 159 5.09 -6.73 -4.03
N PRO A 160 5.34 -7.96 -4.42
CA PRO A 160 4.99 -8.41 -5.77
C PRO A 160 3.47 -8.60 -5.88
N ILE A 161 2.85 -7.91 -6.84
CA ILE A 161 1.39 -8.01 -7.12
C ILE A 161 0.97 -9.44 -7.54
N THR A 162 1.92 -10.33 -7.72
CA THR A 162 1.69 -11.76 -7.97
C THR A 162 0.92 -12.44 -6.85
N ARG A 163 1.08 -11.99 -5.59
CA ARG A 163 0.30 -12.51 -4.45
C ARG A 163 -1.17 -12.12 -4.57
N ASP A 164 -1.46 -10.84 -4.86
CA ASP A 164 -2.82 -10.34 -5.12
C ASP A 164 -3.48 -11.12 -6.27
N TYR A 165 -2.72 -11.33 -7.35
CA TYR A 165 -3.17 -12.10 -8.51
C TYR A 165 -3.53 -13.56 -8.17
N ARG A 166 -2.70 -14.26 -7.37
CA ARG A 166 -2.97 -15.64 -6.95
C ARG A 166 -4.23 -15.72 -6.08
N VAL A 167 -4.39 -14.80 -5.13
CA VAL A 167 -5.57 -14.76 -4.26
C VAL A 167 -6.83 -14.44 -5.07
N ALA A 168 -6.78 -13.45 -5.97
CA ALA A 168 -7.90 -13.12 -6.84
C ALA A 168 -8.36 -14.30 -7.71
N LEU A 169 -7.39 -15.08 -8.23
CA LEU A 169 -7.72 -16.29 -8.99
C LEU A 169 -8.28 -17.42 -8.12
N ALA A 170 -7.77 -17.60 -6.91
CA ALA A 170 -8.23 -18.66 -6.01
C ALA A 170 -9.68 -18.39 -5.52
N SER A 171 -10.03 -17.12 -5.32
CA SER A 171 -11.36 -16.72 -4.83
C SER A 171 -12.42 -16.67 -5.93
N GLU A 172 -12.05 -16.69 -7.21
CA GLU A 172 -13.02 -16.51 -8.31
C GLU A 172 -13.37 -17.85 -8.98
N PRO A 173 -14.62 -18.33 -8.83
CA PRO A 173 -15.06 -19.60 -9.44
C PRO A 173 -15.40 -19.50 -10.92
N ARG A 174 -15.77 -18.30 -11.42
CA ARG A 174 -16.27 -18.09 -12.78
C ARG A 174 -15.12 -18.00 -13.78
N TRP A 175 -15.07 -18.88 -14.77
CA TRP A 175 -13.99 -18.96 -15.75
C TRP A 175 -13.75 -17.66 -16.54
N TYR A 176 -14.82 -16.95 -16.93
CA TYR A 176 -14.71 -15.70 -17.68
C TYR A 176 -14.15 -14.57 -16.83
N MET A 177 -14.47 -14.53 -15.52
CA MET A 177 -13.87 -13.58 -14.59
C MET A 177 -12.39 -13.90 -14.34
N ARG A 178 -12.03 -15.20 -14.26
CA ARG A 178 -10.62 -15.62 -14.19
C ARG A 178 -9.84 -15.15 -15.43
N ALA A 179 -10.44 -15.23 -16.63
CA ALA A 179 -9.84 -14.69 -17.85
C ALA A 179 -9.64 -13.16 -17.78
N LEU A 180 -10.58 -12.41 -17.20
CA LEU A 180 -10.44 -10.98 -16.95
C LEU A 180 -9.34 -10.68 -15.91
N ILE A 181 -9.24 -11.48 -14.83
CA ILE A 181 -8.15 -11.37 -13.84
C ILE A 181 -6.81 -11.60 -14.52
N HIS A 182 -6.66 -12.64 -15.36
CA HIS A 182 -5.45 -12.86 -16.15
C HIS A 182 -5.13 -11.65 -17.05
N ARG A 183 -6.13 -11.09 -17.70
CA ARG A 183 -5.96 -9.96 -18.61
C ARG A 183 -5.54 -8.68 -17.87
N SER A 184 -6.17 -8.39 -16.73
CA SER A 184 -5.85 -7.21 -15.91
C SER A 184 -4.45 -7.27 -15.30
N HIS A 185 -3.96 -8.46 -15.01
CA HIS A 185 -2.61 -8.69 -14.48
C HIS A 185 -1.55 -8.97 -15.57
N GLY A 186 -1.88 -8.76 -16.84
CA GLY A 186 -0.97 -8.99 -17.97
C GLY A 186 0.35 -8.19 -17.90
N PHE A 187 0.37 -7.06 -17.20
CA PHE A 187 1.56 -6.25 -16.97
C PHE A 187 2.63 -6.97 -16.12
N LEU A 188 2.27 -7.97 -15.32
CA LEU A 188 3.21 -8.78 -14.54
C LEU A 188 4.24 -9.50 -15.42
N ARG A 189 3.93 -9.79 -16.69
CA ARG A 189 4.89 -10.35 -17.64
C ARG A 189 6.07 -9.37 -17.88
N MET A 190 5.76 -8.08 -17.98
CA MET A 190 6.78 -7.03 -18.10
C MET A 190 7.57 -6.93 -16.80
N GLN A 191 6.91 -6.86 -15.65
CA GLN A 191 7.58 -6.72 -14.36
C GLN A 191 8.53 -7.90 -14.07
N ARG A 192 8.11 -9.14 -14.34
CA ARG A 192 8.97 -10.33 -14.22
C ARG A 192 10.19 -10.31 -15.14
N ARG A 193 10.11 -9.66 -16.30
CA ARG A 193 11.24 -9.50 -17.21
C ARG A 193 12.17 -8.36 -16.78
N VAL A 194 11.63 -7.28 -16.26
CA VAL A 194 12.37 -6.06 -15.89
C VAL A 194 13.04 -6.21 -14.53
N ALA A 195 12.33 -6.69 -13.52
CA ALA A 195 12.81 -6.72 -12.15
C ALA A 195 14.18 -7.39 -11.95
N PRO A 196 14.48 -8.56 -12.56
CA PRO A 196 15.80 -9.20 -12.41
C PRO A 196 16.96 -8.39 -12.99
N GLN A 197 16.69 -7.39 -13.81
CA GLN A 197 17.69 -6.52 -14.44
C GLN A 197 17.96 -5.24 -13.65
N LEU A 198 17.19 -4.98 -12.59
CA LEU A 198 17.39 -3.83 -11.72
C LEU A 198 18.62 -4.05 -10.83
N GLN A 199 19.49 -3.04 -10.75
CA GLN A 199 20.73 -3.11 -9.98
C GLN A 199 20.54 -2.83 -8.49
N SER A 200 19.51 -2.06 -8.14
CA SER A 200 19.21 -1.67 -6.77
C SER A 200 17.70 -1.73 -6.55
N VAL A 201 17.28 -2.69 -5.75
CA VAL A 201 15.88 -2.87 -5.33
C VAL A 201 15.77 -2.62 -3.84
N VAL A 202 14.83 -1.80 -3.44
CA VAL A 202 14.45 -1.58 -2.05
C VAL A 202 13.08 -2.20 -1.82
N THR A 203 12.92 -2.87 -0.69
CA THR A 203 11.62 -3.36 -0.24
C THR A 203 11.39 -3.07 1.23
N VAL A 204 10.16 -3.27 1.68
CA VAL A 204 9.67 -2.76 2.97
C VAL A 204 9.72 -3.79 4.10
N SER A 205 10.00 -5.07 3.78
CA SER A 205 10.06 -6.16 4.77
C SER A 205 10.88 -7.34 4.26
N SER A 206 11.36 -8.19 5.18
CA SER A 206 12.04 -9.44 4.84
C SER A 206 11.10 -10.41 4.11
N ALA A 207 9.81 -10.45 4.50
CA ALA A 207 8.80 -11.23 3.80
C ALA A 207 8.64 -10.78 2.35
N SER A 208 8.53 -9.46 2.10
CA SER A 208 8.47 -8.92 0.74
C SER A 208 9.76 -9.19 -0.05
N ALA A 209 10.94 -9.15 0.58
CA ALA A 209 12.20 -9.47 -0.08
C ALA A 209 12.23 -10.92 -0.59
N ALA A 210 11.79 -11.87 0.25
CA ALA A 210 11.68 -13.28 -0.14
C ALA A 210 10.70 -13.47 -1.30
N ASP A 211 9.52 -12.84 -1.23
CA ASP A 211 8.50 -12.89 -2.29
C ASP A 211 8.99 -12.28 -3.62
N ILE A 212 9.74 -11.17 -3.57
CA ILE A 212 10.32 -10.52 -4.76
C ILE A 212 11.37 -11.43 -5.40
N ALA A 213 12.23 -12.05 -4.61
CA ALA A 213 13.23 -12.98 -5.10
C ALA A 213 12.56 -14.21 -5.76
N GLU A 214 11.55 -14.79 -5.12
CA GLU A 214 10.81 -15.95 -5.62
C GLU A 214 10.00 -15.63 -6.88
N ASP A 215 9.16 -14.58 -6.83
CA ASP A 215 8.14 -14.31 -7.85
C ASP A 215 8.68 -13.55 -9.07
N PHE A 216 9.69 -12.69 -8.86
CA PHE A 216 10.29 -11.87 -9.92
C PHE A 216 11.71 -12.31 -10.31
N GLY A 217 12.34 -13.23 -9.56
CA GLY A 217 13.68 -13.71 -9.86
C GLY A 217 14.79 -12.67 -9.65
N VAL A 218 14.57 -11.71 -8.76
CA VAL A 218 15.57 -10.71 -8.38
C VAL A 218 16.64 -11.38 -7.50
N ASP A 219 17.91 -11.12 -7.78
CA ASP A 219 19.01 -11.59 -6.92
C ASP A 219 18.80 -11.03 -5.49
N PRO A 220 18.73 -11.88 -4.44
CA PRO A 220 18.60 -11.40 -3.06
C PRO A 220 19.67 -10.37 -2.65
N LYS A 221 20.87 -10.44 -3.24
CA LYS A 221 21.94 -9.46 -3.00
C LYS A 221 21.67 -8.07 -3.55
N ALA A 222 20.79 -7.95 -4.53
CA ALA A 222 20.33 -6.67 -5.08
C ALA A 222 19.17 -6.06 -4.28
N ILE A 223 18.61 -6.79 -3.29
CA ILE A 223 17.47 -6.36 -2.50
C ILE A 223 17.96 -5.84 -1.15
N SER A 224 17.61 -4.60 -0.85
CA SER A 224 17.80 -3.99 0.47
C SER A 224 16.44 -3.85 1.17
N VAL A 225 16.34 -4.32 2.41
CA VAL A 225 15.13 -4.14 3.22
C VAL A 225 15.22 -2.83 3.97
N MET A 226 14.22 -1.97 3.79
CA MET A 226 14.06 -0.70 4.50
C MET A 226 12.62 -0.61 5.01
N HIS A 227 12.43 -0.85 6.29
CA HIS A 227 11.10 -0.78 6.91
C HIS A 227 10.49 0.61 6.76
N LEU A 228 9.18 0.65 6.57
CA LEU A 228 8.44 1.91 6.56
C LEU A 228 8.38 2.49 7.96
N GLY A 229 8.45 3.82 8.04
CA GLY A 229 8.20 4.56 9.27
C GLY A 229 6.75 5.04 9.34
N VAL A 230 6.32 5.39 10.55
CA VAL A 230 5.10 6.14 10.82
C VAL A 230 5.46 7.52 11.40
N ASP A 231 4.69 8.54 11.07
CA ASP A 231 4.88 9.87 11.65
C ASP A 231 4.38 9.89 13.11
N THR A 232 5.31 9.73 14.06
CA THR A 232 5.01 9.71 15.49
C THR A 232 4.69 11.08 16.07
N THR A 233 4.79 12.15 15.30
CA THR A 233 4.28 13.46 15.71
C THR A 233 2.77 13.55 15.53
N LEU A 234 2.24 12.78 14.58
CA LEU A 234 0.83 12.65 14.25
C LEU A 234 0.21 11.43 14.94
N PHE A 235 0.71 10.22 14.64
CA PHE A 235 0.25 8.98 15.26
C PHE A 235 0.92 8.82 16.63
N LYS A 236 0.20 9.19 17.67
CA LYS A 236 0.64 9.14 19.07
C LYS A 236 -0.56 8.99 19.99
N PRO A 237 -0.35 8.51 21.21
CA PRO A 237 -1.42 8.49 22.21
C PRO A 237 -1.99 9.88 22.43
N LEU A 238 -3.32 10.01 22.46
CA LEU A 238 -3.99 11.25 22.81
C LEU A 238 -4.22 11.30 24.31
N ASN A 239 -3.77 12.41 24.94
CA ASN A 239 -4.07 12.69 26.33
C ASN A 239 -5.58 12.98 26.50
N ASN A 240 -6.18 12.51 27.58
CA ASN A 240 -7.59 12.75 27.95
C ASN A 240 -8.63 12.11 26.99
N HIS A 241 -8.30 11.02 26.35
CA HIS A 241 -9.26 10.20 25.62
C HIS A 241 -9.40 8.86 26.31
N ASP A 242 -10.55 8.60 26.88
CA ASP A 242 -10.90 7.27 27.37
C ASP A 242 -11.24 6.37 26.20
N ARG A 243 -10.71 5.15 26.21
CA ARG A 243 -11.07 4.13 25.24
C ARG A 243 -12.52 3.70 25.45
N GLU A 244 -13.25 3.58 24.36
CA GLU A 244 -14.61 3.03 24.42
C GLU A 244 -14.51 1.53 24.69
N GLU A 245 -15.10 1.08 25.81
CA GLU A 245 -15.17 -0.32 26.14
C GLU A 245 -15.86 -1.10 25.01
N HIS A 246 -15.32 -2.27 24.67
CA HIS A 246 -15.80 -3.13 23.58
C HIS A 246 -15.78 -2.49 22.17
N ARG A 247 -14.93 -1.48 21.93
CA ARG A 247 -14.74 -0.88 20.60
C ARG A 247 -13.54 -1.49 19.91
N LEU A 248 -13.77 -2.28 18.86
CA LEU A 248 -12.75 -2.70 17.93
C LEU A 248 -12.53 -1.64 16.85
N MET A 249 -11.32 -1.61 16.28
CA MET A 249 -11.01 -0.79 15.12
C MET A 249 -10.22 -1.58 14.08
N THR A 250 -10.59 -1.43 12.82
CA THR A 250 -9.79 -1.94 11.69
C THR A 250 -9.79 -0.94 10.54
N THR A 251 -8.69 -0.93 9.79
CA THR A 251 -8.61 -0.22 8.52
C THR A 251 -8.53 -1.25 7.40
N ALA A 252 -9.54 -1.31 6.57
CA ALA A 252 -9.59 -2.26 5.47
C ALA A 252 -10.24 -1.63 4.25
N SER A 253 -9.64 -1.82 3.07
CA SER A 253 -10.39 -1.66 1.83
C SER A 253 -11.41 -2.80 1.80
N ALA A 254 -12.67 -2.46 2.08
CA ALA A 254 -13.75 -3.42 2.03
C ALA A 254 -13.81 -4.05 0.62
N ASP A 255 -14.17 -5.32 0.54
CA ASP A 255 -14.15 -6.16 -0.67
C ASP A 255 -12.75 -6.40 -1.27
N ALA A 256 -11.68 -6.22 -0.48
CA ALA A 256 -10.36 -6.72 -0.79
C ALA A 256 -10.09 -7.99 0.03
N PRO A 257 -10.16 -9.20 -0.55
CA PRO A 257 -10.04 -10.46 0.20
C PRO A 257 -8.78 -10.55 1.03
N LEU A 258 -7.65 -9.99 0.52
CA LEU A 258 -6.38 -9.94 1.23
C LEU A 258 -6.42 -9.20 2.57
N LYS A 259 -7.40 -8.30 2.77
CA LYS A 259 -7.54 -7.55 4.04
C LYS A 259 -8.24 -8.34 5.14
N GLY A 260 -8.71 -9.56 4.85
CA GLY A 260 -9.23 -10.51 5.84
C GLY A 260 -10.45 -10.04 6.62
N LEU A 261 -11.20 -9.05 6.11
CA LEU A 261 -12.35 -8.48 6.82
C LEU A 261 -13.40 -9.56 7.10
N ALA A 262 -13.62 -10.52 6.20
CA ALA A 262 -14.53 -11.63 6.41
C ALA A 262 -14.18 -12.46 7.66
N THR A 263 -12.89 -12.72 7.88
CA THR A 263 -12.39 -13.42 9.09
C THR A 263 -12.72 -12.65 10.37
N LEU A 264 -12.53 -11.32 10.34
CA LEU A 264 -12.89 -10.46 11.48
C LEU A 264 -14.40 -10.45 11.76
N LEU A 265 -15.23 -10.36 10.71
CA LEU A 265 -16.69 -10.39 10.86
C LEU A 265 -17.19 -11.72 11.47
N GLN A 266 -16.61 -12.84 11.06
CA GLN A 266 -16.90 -14.15 11.64
C GLN A 266 -16.49 -14.22 13.12
N ALA A 267 -15.30 -13.73 13.48
CA ALA A 267 -14.83 -13.64 14.85
C ALA A 267 -15.75 -12.75 15.72
N MET A 268 -16.19 -11.60 15.19
CA MET A 268 -17.14 -10.72 15.88
C MET A 268 -18.49 -11.39 16.12
N ALA A 269 -19.04 -12.11 15.13
CA ALA A 269 -20.30 -12.82 15.29
C ALA A 269 -20.22 -13.86 16.41
N ALA A 270 -19.08 -14.54 16.57
CA ALA A 270 -18.84 -15.48 17.66
C ALA A 270 -18.69 -14.80 19.04
N LEU A 271 -18.21 -13.54 19.07
CA LEU A 271 -18.04 -12.77 20.31
C LEU A 271 -19.34 -12.14 20.82
N LEU A 272 -20.27 -11.74 19.95
CA LEU A 272 -21.49 -11.01 20.31
C LEU A 272 -22.35 -11.68 21.41
N PRO A 273 -22.54 -13.00 21.45
CA PRO A 273 -23.30 -13.62 22.54
C PRO A 273 -22.73 -13.36 23.93
N SER A 274 -21.40 -13.21 24.03
CA SER A 274 -20.69 -12.91 25.29
C SER A 274 -20.51 -11.40 25.52
N PHE A 275 -20.43 -10.62 24.46
CA PHE A 275 -20.18 -9.16 24.46
C PHE A 275 -21.20 -8.43 23.60
N PRO A 276 -22.49 -8.30 24.01
CA PRO A 276 -23.54 -7.70 23.19
C PRO A 276 -23.28 -6.21 22.83
N ALA A 277 -22.45 -5.53 23.63
CA ALA A 277 -22.05 -4.14 23.39
C ALA A 277 -20.86 -4.02 22.40
N LEU A 278 -20.33 -5.13 21.88
CA LEU A 278 -19.20 -5.10 20.94
C LEU A 278 -19.54 -4.32 19.66
N ARG A 279 -18.69 -3.38 19.30
CA ARG A 279 -18.82 -2.57 18.09
C ARG A 279 -17.50 -2.51 17.33
N LEU A 280 -17.60 -2.33 16.02
CA LEU A 280 -16.44 -2.16 15.14
C LEU A 280 -16.45 -0.79 14.47
N THR A 281 -15.38 -0.05 14.61
CA THR A 281 -15.03 1.07 13.74
C THR A 281 -14.28 0.53 12.52
N LEU A 282 -14.92 0.55 11.36
CA LEU A 282 -14.33 0.17 10.08
C LEU A 282 -13.95 1.42 9.29
N VAL A 283 -12.65 1.70 9.19
CA VAL A 283 -12.15 2.71 8.26
C VAL A 283 -12.00 2.08 6.88
N GLY A 284 -13.05 2.20 6.12
CA GLY A 284 -13.31 1.57 4.84
C GLY A 284 -14.81 1.56 4.60
N ARG A 285 -15.25 1.28 3.40
CA ARG A 285 -16.68 1.14 3.10
C ARG A 285 -16.91 -0.05 2.20
N PRO A 286 -17.80 -0.98 2.58
CA PRO A 286 -18.27 -2.02 1.69
C PRO A 286 -18.87 -1.45 0.40
N LYS A 287 -18.74 -2.15 -0.70
CA LYS A 287 -19.47 -1.82 -1.92
C LYS A 287 -20.93 -2.17 -1.72
N PRO A 288 -21.86 -1.29 -2.12
CA PRO A 288 -23.27 -1.62 -2.12
C PRO A 288 -23.55 -2.93 -2.91
N GLY A 289 -24.21 -3.90 -2.28
CA GLY A 289 -24.44 -5.23 -2.83
C GLY A 289 -23.19 -6.12 -2.96
N GLY A 290 -22.07 -5.74 -2.33
CA GLY A 290 -20.83 -6.51 -2.34
C GLY A 290 -20.83 -7.67 -1.32
N GLU A 291 -19.81 -8.53 -1.43
CA GLU A 291 -19.67 -9.71 -0.56
C GLU A 291 -19.58 -9.34 0.92
N THR A 292 -18.85 -8.25 1.24
CA THR A 292 -18.71 -7.78 2.62
C THR A 292 -20.04 -7.32 3.20
N GLU A 293 -20.81 -6.52 2.46
CA GLU A 293 -22.13 -6.04 2.91
C GLU A 293 -23.09 -7.22 3.12
N THR A 294 -23.14 -8.17 2.18
CA THR A 294 -23.91 -9.41 2.29
C THR A 294 -23.53 -10.18 3.55
N LEU A 295 -22.24 -10.37 3.80
CA LEU A 295 -21.74 -11.08 5.00
C LEU A 295 -22.12 -10.36 6.30
N MET A 296 -22.10 -9.00 6.32
CA MET A 296 -22.55 -8.23 7.48
C MET A 296 -24.03 -8.46 7.77
N HIS A 297 -24.88 -8.57 6.75
CA HIS A 297 -26.30 -8.89 6.90
C HIS A 297 -26.51 -10.33 7.39
N ASP A 298 -25.85 -11.30 6.75
CA ASP A 298 -25.99 -12.73 7.09
C ASP A 298 -25.55 -13.03 8.54
N LEU A 299 -24.55 -12.31 9.05
CA LEU A 299 -24.05 -12.42 10.41
C LEU A 299 -24.76 -11.48 11.40
N HIS A 300 -25.77 -10.72 11.00
CA HIS A 300 -26.49 -9.75 11.83
C HIS A 300 -25.61 -8.69 12.48
N LEU A 301 -24.57 -8.22 11.78
CA LEU A 301 -23.57 -7.29 12.29
C LEU A 301 -23.81 -5.82 11.89
N VAL A 302 -24.80 -5.52 11.05
CA VAL A 302 -25.00 -4.18 10.48
C VAL A 302 -25.07 -3.08 11.55
N ASP A 303 -25.81 -3.31 12.63
CA ASP A 303 -25.98 -2.36 13.73
C ASP A 303 -24.77 -2.28 14.67
N HIS A 304 -23.79 -3.16 14.50
CA HIS A 304 -22.55 -3.24 15.29
C HIS A 304 -21.34 -2.62 14.59
N ILE A 305 -21.50 -2.10 13.36
CA ILE A 305 -20.36 -1.62 12.54
C ILE A 305 -20.58 -0.18 12.10
N ASP A 306 -19.66 0.69 12.50
CA ASP A 306 -19.61 2.08 12.06
C ASP A 306 -18.55 2.22 10.94
N CYS A 307 -19.01 2.52 9.71
CA CYS A 307 -18.14 2.64 8.53
C CYS A 307 -17.75 4.09 8.27
N PHE A 308 -16.45 4.33 8.07
CA PHE A 308 -15.88 5.64 7.73
C PHE A 308 -15.08 5.57 6.44
N LYS A 309 -15.15 6.60 5.58
CA LYS A 309 -14.39 6.70 4.34
C LYS A 309 -13.85 8.11 4.15
N GLY A 310 -12.59 8.21 3.73
CA GLY A 310 -11.99 9.51 3.39
C GLY A 310 -11.86 10.44 4.61
N ILE A 311 -11.62 9.88 5.79
CA ILE A 311 -11.36 10.66 7.01
C ILE A 311 -9.95 11.24 6.98
N SER A 312 -9.72 12.31 7.72
CA SER A 312 -8.39 12.93 7.85
C SER A 312 -7.45 12.07 8.69
N ASP A 313 -6.16 12.35 8.62
CA ASP A 313 -5.16 11.67 9.44
C ASP A 313 -5.43 11.93 10.94
N GLU A 314 -5.90 13.14 11.31
CA GLU A 314 -6.28 13.51 12.68
C GLU A 314 -7.53 12.74 13.15
N ASP A 315 -8.51 12.52 12.26
CA ASP A 315 -9.67 11.68 12.55
C ASP A 315 -9.26 10.22 12.74
N MET A 316 -8.32 9.74 11.93
CA MET A 316 -7.76 8.39 12.07
C MET A 316 -7.14 8.21 13.47
N VAL A 317 -6.31 9.16 13.92
CA VAL A 317 -5.71 9.12 15.26
C VAL A 317 -6.78 9.12 16.36
N ARG A 318 -7.86 9.92 16.20
CA ARG A 318 -9.00 9.89 17.12
C ARG A 318 -9.70 8.53 17.16
N LYS A 319 -9.86 7.87 16.00
CA LYS A 319 -10.44 6.52 15.95
C LYS A 319 -9.56 5.47 16.63
N TYR A 320 -8.23 5.56 16.44
CA TYR A 320 -7.30 4.73 17.20
C TYR A 320 -7.39 5.01 18.71
N ALA A 321 -7.46 6.26 19.13
CA ALA A 321 -7.56 6.62 20.55
C ALA A 321 -8.86 6.09 21.22
N GLN A 322 -9.97 6.06 20.47
CA GLN A 322 -11.26 5.54 20.95
C GLN A 322 -11.29 4.01 21.03
N ALA A 323 -10.50 3.30 20.26
CA ALA A 323 -10.54 1.84 20.18
C ALA A 323 -9.96 1.17 21.44
N SER A 324 -10.65 0.16 21.98
CA SER A 324 -10.08 -0.73 23.00
C SER A 324 -9.06 -1.69 22.40
N ILE A 325 -9.31 -2.17 21.17
CA ILE A 325 -8.41 -3.07 20.44
C ILE A 325 -8.39 -2.65 18.95
N ALA A 326 -7.20 -2.52 18.39
CA ALA A 326 -7.01 -2.47 16.94
C ALA A 326 -6.83 -3.90 16.40
N VAL A 327 -7.50 -4.22 15.28
CA VAL A 327 -7.41 -5.53 14.65
C VAL A 327 -6.92 -5.38 13.22
N VAL A 328 -5.85 -6.12 12.88
CA VAL A 328 -5.30 -6.19 11.50
C VAL A 328 -5.42 -7.62 11.01
N PRO A 329 -6.59 -8.00 10.44
CA PRO A 329 -6.92 -9.39 10.15
C PRO A 329 -6.40 -9.86 8.78
N SER A 330 -5.46 -9.12 8.16
CA SER A 330 -5.03 -9.31 6.78
C SER A 330 -4.49 -10.70 6.52
N LEU A 331 -4.86 -11.28 5.37
CA LEU A 331 -4.30 -12.54 4.87
C LEU A 331 -2.88 -12.36 4.32
N TYR A 332 -2.57 -11.15 3.88
CA TYR A 332 -1.24 -10.76 3.42
C TYR A 332 -1.06 -9.25 3.49
N GLU A 333 0.09 -8.81 4.00
CA GLU A 333 0.57 -7.43 3.95
C GLU A 333 2.04 -7.39 3.54
N GLY A 334 2.40 -6.44 2.68
CA GLY A 334 3.80 -6.19 2.35
C GLY A 334 4.57 -5.57 3.52
N PHE A 335 3.88 -4.78 4.35
CA PHE A 335 4.41 -4.19 5.58
C PHE A 335 3.37 -4.18 6.71
N GLY A 336 2.23 -3.53 6.51
CA GLY A 336 1.17 -3.43 7.52
C GLY A 336 1.20 -2.10 8.27
N LEU A 337 1.19 -0.98 7.54
CA LEU A 337 1.10 0.36 8.14
C LEU A 337 0.01 0.49 9.21
N PRO A 338 -1.21 -0.08 9.05
CA PRO A 338 -2.22 -0.02 10.10
C PRO A 338 -1.79 -0.61 11.45
N ALA A 339 -0.95 -1.64 11.43
CA ALA A 339 -0.40 -2.21 12.68
C ALA A 339 0.58 -1.22 13.34
N VAL A 340 1.45 -0.59 12.55
CA VAL A 340 2.42 0.39 13.06
C VAL A 340 1.73 1.65 13.57
N GLU A 341 0.69 2.12 12.89
CA GLU A 341 -0.15 3.25 13.31
C GLU A 341 -0.85 2.96 14.65
N ALA A 342 -1.46 1.78 14.79
CA ALA A 342 -2.09 1.34 16.03
C ALA A 342 -1.08 1.28 17.19
N MET A 343 0.10 0.69 16.96
CA MET A 343 1.18 0.63 17.95
C MET A 343 1.68 2.02 18.33
N ALA A 344 1.86 2.93 17.36
CA ALA A 344 2.25 4.31 17.62
C ALA A 344 1.22 5.08 18.47
N CYS A 345 -0.08 4.77 18.29
CA CYS A 345 -1.17 5.30 19.11
C CYS A 345 -1.35 4.54 20.44
N ALA A 346 -0.45 3.61 20.78
CA ALA A 346 -0.49 2.74 21.96
C ALA A 346 -1.82 1.97 22.11
N VAL A 347 -2.45 1.57 21.00
CA VAL A 347 -3.67 0.74 21.03
C VAL A 347 -3.28 -0.73 21.17
N PRO A 348 -3.89 -1.50 22.09
CA PRO A 348 -3.75 -2.96 22.10
C PRO A 348 -4.02 -3.53 20.70
N LEU A 349 -3.10 -4.38 20.21
CA LEU A 349 -3.14 -4.85 18.83
C LEU A 349 -3.32 -6.36 18.74
N VAL A 350 -4.30 -6.80 17.98
CA VAL A 350 -4.43 -8.17 17.50
C VAL A 350 -4.18 -8.18 15.98
N SER A 351 -3.26 -8.98 15.54
CA SER A 351 -2.87 -9.09 14.12
C SER A 351 -2.78 -10.54 13.69
N THR A 352 -2.71 -10.75 12.39
CA THR A 352 -2.38 -12.06 11.83
C THR A 352 -0.89 -12.16 11.49
N ASN A 353 -0.44 -13.37 11.13
CA ASN A 353 0.90 -13.61 10.59
C ASN A 353 0.97 -13.46 9.06
N GLY A 354 0.00 -12.78 8.43
CA GLY A 354 -0.07 -12.61 6.99
C GLY A 354 1.03 -11.73 6.42
N GLY A 355 1.94 -12.29 5.63
CA GLY A 355 3.06 -11.57 5.03
C GLY A 355 4.04 -11.02 6.07
N ALA A 356 4.27 -9.71 6.08
CA ALA A 356 5.21 -9.04 7.00
C ALA A 356 4.65 -8.78 8.41
N LEU A 357 3.37 -9.04 8.67
CA LEU A 357 2.74 -8.64 9.94
C LEU A 357 3.42 -9.24 11.17
N ALA A 358 3.83 -10.51 11.11
CA ALA A 358 4.56 -11.13 12.23
C ALA A 358 5.92 -10.45 12.50
N GLU A 359 6.65 -10.05 11.44
CA GLU A 359 7.91 -9.30 11.52
C GLU A 359 7.70 -7.90 12.11
N VAL A 360 6.64 -7.22 11.67
CA VAL A 360 6.35 -5.82 12.04
C VAL A 360 5.77 -5.70 13.45
N VAL A 361 4.86 -6.60 13.81
CA VAL A 361 4.20 -6.58 15.15
C VAL A 361 5.11 -7.15 16.23
N ALA A 362 5.89 -8.19 15.91
CA ALA A 362 6.81 -8.86 16.82
C ALA A 362 6.15 -9.15 18.20
N GLU A 363 6.69 -8.59 19.28
CA GLU A 363 6.19 -8.76 20.65
C GLU A 363 5.19 -7.66 21.09
N ALA A 364 4.93 -6.66 20.21
CA ALA A 364 4.10 -5.51 20.57
C ALA A 364 2.59 -5.74 20.44
N GLY A 365 2.16 -6.94 20.01
CA GLY A 365 0.76 -7.32 19.88
C GLY A 365 0.55 -8.84 19.89
N LEU A 366 -0.71 -9.26 19.84
CA LEU A 366 -1.05 -10.66 19.69
C LEU A 366 -1.10 -11.02 18.20
N VAL A 367 -0.35 -12.05 17.80
CA VAL A 367 -0.29 -12.51 16.41
C VAL A 367 -0.92 -13.91 16.33
N VAL A 368 -1.90 -14.06 15.43
CA VAL A 368 -2.62 -15.32 15.16
C VAL A 368 -2.46 -15.76 13.71
N SER A 369 -2.88 -16.98 13.39
CA SER A 369 -2.85 -17.48 12.01
C SER A 369 -3.79 -16.69 11.11
N ALA A 370 -3.31 -16.32 9.91
CA ALA A 370 -4.11 -15.62 8.91
C ALA A 370 -5.28 -16.51 8.44
N GLY A 371 -6.48 -15.92 8.35
CA GLY A 371 -7.70 -16.62 7.93
C GLY A 371 -8.36 -17.49 9.02
N ASP A 372 -7.83 -17.53 10.23
CA ASP A 372 -8.38 -18.29 11.34
C ASP A 372 -9.27 -17.39 12.24
N ALA A 373 -10.59 -17.48 12.02
CA ALA A 373 -11.56 -16.69 12.77
C ALA A 373 -11.65 -17.11 14.26
N GLN A 374 -11.40 -18.38 14.59
CA GLN A 374 -11.44 -18.87 15.97
C GLN A 374 -10.22 -18.37 16.76
N ALA A 375 -9.03 -18.43 16.15
CA ALA A 375 -7.82 -17.87 16.76
C ALA A 375 -7.94 -16.36 16.96
N LEU A 376 -8.54 -15.65 15.99
CA LEU A 376 -8.79 -14.22 16.07
C LEU A 376 -9.79 -13.87 17.17
N GLU A 377 -10.89 -14.63 17.28
CA GLU A 377 -11.88 -14.51 18.35
C GLU A 377 -11.23 -14.70 19.72
N ALA A 378 -10.47 -15.78 19.90
CA ALA A 378 -9.79 -16.08 21.16
C ALA A 378 -8.78 -14.99 21.57
N ALA A 379 -8.06 -14.40 20.60
CA ALA A 379 -7.12 -13.31 20.85
C ALA A 379 -7.83 -12.00 21.24
N ILE A 380 -8.97 -11.68 20.62
CA ILE A 380 -9.77 -10.48 20.95
C ILE A 380 -10.42 -10.63 22.33
N ARG A 381 -10.84 -11.82 22.70
CA ARG A 381 -11.44 -12.13 24.02
C ARG A 381 -10.46 -11.97 25.18
N ARG A 382 -9.17 -12.20 24.97
CA ARG A 382 -8.09 -12.09 25.95
C ARG A 382 -7.77 -10.64 26.31
#